data_235d951405028fa1a7d9355c7ff4920a
#
_entry.id   235d951405028fa1a7d9355c7ff4920a
#
_cell.length_a   1.000
_cell.length_b   1.000
_cell.length_c   1.000
_cell.angle_alpha   90.00
_cell.angle_beta   90.00
_cell.angle_gamma   90.00
#
_symmetry.space_group_name_H-M   'P 1'
#
loop_
_entity.id
_entity.type
_entity.pdbx_description
1 polymer ?
#
loop_
_entity_poly.entity_id
_entity_poly.type
_entity_poly.pdbx_seq_one_letter_code
_entity_poly.pdbx_strand_id
1 'polypeptide(L)'
;LSLHDALPILKSFYASVECRERDLDPLTTNLVVAEAERTEKTICLAVSPSLKAYGIPGRARLFEVVQRVKEVNQERMQKLPKRMFEGSSCFSDELKEHPELSVTYVTAKPRMALYMKYSTQIYDIYLRYIAPEDMHVYSIDEVFMDVTHYLNTYHMTAKELASRMILDVMQETGITATAGIGTNLYLCKVAMDIVAKHVAPDANGVRIAELDEMTYRKLLWSHRPLTDFWRVGPGYQKKLWQAGLRTMGDIARCSLGKSGEF
;
A
#
# COMPACT_ATOMS: atom_id res chain seq x y z
N LEU A 1 12.51 26.78 7.55
CA LEU A 1 11.75 26.40 6.35
C LEU A 1 11.27 24.96 6.59
N SER A 2 9.97 24.79 6.75
CA SER A 2 9.35 23.45 6.81
C SER A 2 9.29 22.93 5.38
N LEU A 3 10.10 21.93 5.06
CA LEU A 3 10.01 21.20 3.81
C LEU A 3 8.79 20.27 3.89
N HIS A 4 8.03 20.14 2.83
CA HIS A 4 6.90 19.24 2.74
C HIS A 4 7.08 18.33 1.53
N ASP A 5 7.45 17.08 1.79
CA ASP A 5 7.47 16.03 0.77
C ASP A 5 6.15 15.26 0.79
N ALA A 6 5.54 15.07 -0.34
CA ALA A 6 4.38 14.20 -0.52
C ALA A 6 4.78 12.97 -1.34
N LEU A 7 4.30 11.80 -0.92
CA LEU A 7 4.51 10.54 -1.62
C LEU A 7 3.16 9.86 -1.86
N PRO A 8 2.52 10.02 -3.00
CA PRO A 8 1.45 9.15 -3.41
C PRO A 8 1.99 7.77 -3.83
N ILE A 9 1.30 6.73 -3.36
CA ILE A 9 1.51 5.35 -3.81
C ILE A 9 0.19 4.77 -4.32
N LEU A 10 0.25 4.10 -5.47
CA LEU A 10 -0.91 3.47 -6.08
C LEU A 10 -1.24 2.16 -5.37
N LYS A 11 -2.46 2.05 -4.88
CA LYS A 11 -2.87 0.91 -4.04
C LYS A 11 -2.97 -0.37 -4.85
N SER A 12 -2.13 -1.38 -4.52
CA SER A 12 -2.10 -2.67 -5.22
C SER A 12 -2.05 -2.51 -6.74
N PHE A 13 -1.20 -1.63 -7.24
CA PHE A 13 -1.21 -1.04 -8.58
C PHE A 13 -1.53 -2.05 -9.70
N TYR A 14 -0.74 -3.11 -9.86
CA TYR A 14 -0.97 -4.06 -10.94
C TYR A 14 -2.34 -4.75 -10.84
N ALA A 15 -2.79 -5.08 -9.64
CA ALA A 15 -4.11 -5.66 -9.44
C ALA A 15 -5.21 -4.66 -9.77
N SER A 16 -5.02 -3.37 -9.42
CA SER A 16 -5.97 -2.31 -9.75
C SER A 16 -6.07 -2.08 -11.26
N VAL A 17 -4.95 -2.06 -11.98
CA VAL A 17 -4.94 -1.98 -13.44
C VAL A 17 -5.67 -3.17 -14.05
N GLU A 18 -5.39 -4.40 -13.58
CA GLU A 18 -6.06 -5.60 -14.10
C GLU A 18 -7.56 -5.63 -13.82
N CYS A 19 -8.01 -5.08 -12.70
CA CYS A 19 -9.43 -4.90 -12.43
C CYS A 19 -10.05 -3.89 -13.41
N ARG A 20 -9.44 -2.70 -13.57
CA ARG A 20 -9.97 -1.66 -14.48
C ARG A 20 -10.09 -2.13 -15.92
N GLU A 21 -9.13 -2.86 -16.42
CA GLU A 21 -9.13 -3.45 -17.78
C GLU A 21 -10.20 -4.53 -18.01
N ARG A 22 -10.87 -4.95 -16.93
CA ARG A 22 -11.96 -5.94 -16.93
C ARG A 22 -13.29 -5.37 -16.47
N ASP A 23 -13.38 -4.03 -16.33
CA ASP A 23 -14.55 -3.33 -15.78
C ASP A 23 -14.93 -3.83 -14.38
N LEU A 24 -13.92 -4.22 -13.57
CA LEU A 24 -14.08 -4.67 -12.19
C LEU A 24 -13.64 -3.57 -11.21
N ASP A 25 -14.26 -3.53 -10.03
CA ASP A 25 -13.85 -2.61 -8.96
C ASP A 25 -12.57 -3.13 -8.28
N PRO A 26 -11.46 -2.34 -8.29
CA PRO A 26 -10.19 -2.72 -7.67
C PRO A 26 -10.27 -2.92 -6.14
N LEU A 27 -11.24 -2.32 -5.47
CA LEU A 27 -11.36 -2.37 -4.01
C LEU A 27 -12.13 -3.59 -3.52
N THR A 28 -13.08 -4.08 -4.30
CA THR A 28 -14.01 -5.13 -3.91
C THR A 28 -13.75 -6.47 -4.60
N THR A 29 -13.03 -6.47 -5.73
CA THR A 29 -12.72 -7.69 -6.48
C THR A 29 -11.52 -8.43 -5.93
N ASN A 30 -11.67 -9.71 -5.63
CA ASN A 30 -10.57 -10.61 -5.28
C ASN A 30 -9.78 -10.95 -6.56
N LEU A 31 -8.55 -10.46 -6.64
CA LEU A 31 -7.70 -10.66 -7.81
C LEU A 31 -6.22 -10.79 -7.40
N VAL A 32 -5.50 -11.68 -8.06
CA VAL A 32 -4.04 -11.77 -8.02
C VAL A 32 -3.45 -11.58 -9.41
N VAL A 33 -2.27 -10.96 -9.48
CA VAL A 33 -1.46 -10.88 -10.69
C VAL A 33 -0.32 -11.88 -10.57
N ALA A 34 -0.37 -12.97 -11.32
CA ALA A 34 0.63 -14.04 -11.24
C ALA A 34 0.74 -14.82 -12.56
N GLU A 35 1.93 -15.36 -12.85
CA GLU A 35 2.17 -16.29 -13.97
C GLU A 35 1.83 -17.73 -13.53
N ALA A 36 0.53 -18.02 -13.48
CA ALA A 36 0.02 -19.31 -12.97
C ALA A 36 0.44 -20.52 -13.82
N GLU A 37 0.61 -20.31 -15.13
CA GLU A 37 1.01 -21.39 -16.05
C GLU A 37 2.43 -21.91 -15.79
N ARG A 38 3.28 -21.10 -15.16
CA ARG A 38 4.66 -21.46 -14.91
C ARG A 38 4.82 -22.41 -13.73
N THR A 39 4.26 -22.07 -12.57
CA THR A 39 4.29 -22.89 -11.34
C THR A 39 3.49 -22.22 -10.22
N GLU A 40 2.89 -23.01 -9.34
CA GLU A 40 2.24 -22.51 -8.11
C GLU A 40 3.23 -21.86 -7.12
N LYS A 41 4.55 -22.10 -7.27
CA LYS A 41 5.59 -21.46 -6.45
C LYS A 41 5.89 -20.02 -6.88
N THR A 42 5.27 -19.57 -7.98
CA THR A 42 5.43 -18.20 -8.49
C THR A 42 5.01 -17.17 -7.45
N ILE A 43 5.75 -16.05 -7.37
CA ILE A 43 5.40 -14.93 -6.51
C ILE A 43 4.34 -14.09 -7.24
N CYS A 44 3.23 -13.80 -6.56
CA CYS A 44 2.25 -12.84 -7.06
C CYS A 44 2.89 -11.44 -7.12
N LEU A 45 2.80 -10.79 -8.26
CA LEU A 45 3.27 -9.41 -8.43
C LEU A 45 2.37 -8.43 -7.69
N ALA A 46 1.07 -8.74 -7.59
CA ALA A 46 0.12 -7.98 -6.80
C ALA A 46 -1.03 -8.87 -6.30
N VAL A 47 -1.61 -8.45 -5.19
CA VAL A 47 -2.82 -9.00 -4.58
C VAL A 47 -3.78 -7.84 -4.33
N SER A 48 -5.05 -7.97 -4.69
CA SER A 48 -6.06 -6.93 -4.50
C SER A 48 -6.31 -6.62 -3.02
N PRO A 49 -6.81 -5.42 -2.70
CA PRO A 49 -7.12 -5.05 -1.32
C PRO A 49 -8.12 -5.99 -0.63
N SER A 50 -9.17 -6.40 -1.35
CA SER A 50 -10.19 -7.32 -0.86
C SER A 50 -9.61 -8.69 -0.49
N LEU A 51 -8.70 -9.20 -1.32
CA LEU A 51 -8.05 -10.48 -1.07
C LEU A 51 -7.01 -10.39 0.06
N LYS A 52 -6.31 -9.25 0.19
CA LYS A 52 -5.44 -8.97 1.36
C LYS A 52 -6.20 -8.97 2.69
N ALA A 53 -7.48 -8.61 2.70
CA ALA A 53 -8.32 -8.64 3.90
C ALA A 53 -8.47 -10.05 4.51
N TYR A 54 -8.23 -11.10 3.73
CA TYR A 54 -8.15 -12.49 4.22
C TYR A 54 -6.78 -12.86 4.81
N GLY A 55 -5.87 -11.90 4.99
CA GLY A 55 -4.53 -12.12 5.54
C GLY A 55 -3.49 -12.57 4.52
N ILE A 56 -3.78 -12.45 3.22
CA ILE A 56 -2.84 -12.79 2.14
C ILE A 56 -1.86 -11.62 1.93
N PRO A 57 -0.54 -11.83 2.05
CA PRO A 57 0.44 -10.76 1.86
C PRO A 57 0.50 -10.29 0.38
N GLY A 58 0.90 -9.03 0.17
CA GLY A 58 0.94 -8.42 -1.16
C GLY A 58 1.86 -9.11 -2.18
N ARG A 59 2.85 -9.86 -1.69
CA ARG A 59 3.81 -10.64 -2.50
C ARG A 59 3.81 -12.11 -2.11
N ALA A 60 2.64 -12.66 -1.80
CA ALA A 60 2.45 -14.07 -1.53
C ALA A 60 2.90 -14.93 -2.73
N ARG A 61 3.31 -16.15 -2.47
CA ARG A 61 3.40 -17.18 -3.51
C ARG A 61 2.01 -17.67 -3.87
N LEU A 62 1.79 -18.08 -5.11
CA LEU A 62 0.45 -18.46 -5.58
C LEU A 62 -0.13 -19.62 -4.74
N PHE A 63 0.68 -20.60 -4.35
CA PHE A 63 0.22 -21.69 -3.49
C PHE A 63 -0.25 -21.22 -2.10
N GLU A 64 0.35 -20.15 -1.55
CA GLU A 64 -0.08 -19.55 -0.27
C GLU A 64 -1.46 -18.89 -0.42
N VAL A 65 -1.73 -18.28 -1.58
CA VAL A 65 -3.06 -17.75 -1.91
C VAL A 65 -4.09 -18.88 -1.97
N VAL A 66 -3.78 -19.96 -2.71
CA VAL A 66 -4.64 -21.15 -2.83
C VAL A 66 -4.95 -21.73 -1.45
N GLN A 67 -3.90 -21.93 -0.64
CA GLN A 67 -4.04 -22.49 0.71
C GLN A 67 -4.92 -21.60 1.60
N ARG A 68 -4.65 -20.28 1.62
CA ARG A 68 -5.41 -19.36 2.47
C ARG A 68 -6.87 -19.25 2.06
N VAL A 69 -7.16 -19.20 0.76
CA VAL A 69 -8.56 -19.20 0.26
C VAL A 69 -9.27 -20.49 0.64
N LYS A 70 -8.58 -21.64 0.59
CA LYS A 70 -9.13 -22.92 1.04
C LYS A 70 -9.49 -22.89 2.53
N GLU A 71 -8.59 -22.38 3.38
CA GLU A 71 -8.83 -22.20 4.83
C GLU A 71 -10.02 -21.28 5.10
N VAL A 72 -10.08 -20.12 4.44
CA VAL A 72 -11.21 -19.18 4.54
C VAL A 72 -12.51 -19.86 4.15
N ASN A 73 -12.53 -20.64 3.08
CA ASN A 73 -13.72 -21.38 2.67
C ASN A 73 -14.10 -22.47 3.68
N GLN A 74 -13.15 -23.15 4.30
CA GLN A 74 -13.44 -24.08 5.38
C GLN A 74 -14.08 -23.36 6.59
N GLU A 75 -13.51 -22.21 7.01
CA GLU A 75 -14.07 -21.38 8.09
C GLU A 75 -15.50 -20.89 7.77
N ARG A 76 -15.76 -20.47 6.52
CA ARG A 76 -17.09 -20.05 6.06
C ARG A 76 -18.08 -21.20 6.05
N MET A 77 -17.69 -22.34 5.48
CA MET A 77 -18.55 -23.54 5.38
C MET A 77 -18.97 -24.05 6.74
N GLN A 78 -18.09 -24.00 7.76
CA GLN A 78 -18.41 -24.42 9.14
C GLN A 78 -19.53 -23.60 9.78
N LYS A 79 -19.72 -22.34 9.33
CA LYS A 79 -20.76 -21.43 9.83
C LYS A 79 -22.10 -21.63 9.12
N LEU A 80 -22.15 -22.40 8.03
CA LEU A 80 -23.38 -22.65 7.30
C LEU A 80 -24.21 -23.78 7.93
N PRO A 81 -25.54 -23.63 8.04
CA PRO A 81 -26.40 -24.69 8.60
C PRO A 81 -26.25 -26.03 7.89
N LYS A 82 -26.19 -26.00 6.55
CA LYS A 82 -26.07 -27.18 5.68
C LYS A 82 -24.61 -27.61 5.42
N ARG A 83 -23.62 -26.86 5.90
CA ARG A 83 -22.18 -27.07 5.62
C ARG A 83 -21.88 -27.29 4.12
N MET A 84 -22.58 -26.58 3.26
CA MET A 84 -22.47 -26.68 1.80
C MET A 84 -22.65 -25.30 1.20
N PHE A 85 -21.82 -24.93 0.23
CA PHE A 85 -21.98 -23.70 -0.54
C PHE A 85 -23.02 -23.87 -1.64
N GLU A 86 -23.75 -22.80 -1.93
CA GLU A 86 -24.74 -22.73 -3.02
C GLU A 86 -24.12 -22.10 -4.30
N GLY A 87 -22.90 -21.58 -4.22
CA GLY A 87 -22.19 -20.97 -5.32
C GLY A 87 -20.82 -20.43 -4.92
N SER A 88 -20.28 -19.52 -5.73
CA SER A 88 -19.01 -18.86 -5.46
C SER A 88 -18.98 -17.44 -5.98
N SER A 89 -18.20 -16.54 -5.35
CA SER A 89 -18.00 -15.19 -5.83
C SER A 89 -16.56 -14.74 -5.62
N CYS A 90 -16.12 -13.81 -6.48
CA CYS A 90 -14.86 -13.09 -6.30
C CYS A 90 -15.10 -11.64 -5.82
N PHE A 91 -16.32 -11.24 -5.51
CA PHE A 91 -16.67 -9.90 -5.06
C PHE A 91 -16.85 -9.86 -3.54
N SER A 92 -16.06 -9.03 -2.86
CA SER A 92 -16.07 -8.99 -1.39
C SER A 92 -17.41 -8.53 -0.80
N ASP A 93 -18.14 -7.69 -1.50
CA ASP A 93 -19.44 -7.19 -1.02
C ASP A 93 -20.51 -8.26 -1.16
N GLU A 94 -20.57 -8.94 -2.28
CA GLU A 94 -21.46 -10.10 -2.49
C GLU A 94 -21.15 -11.20 -1.45
N LEU A 95 -19.87 -11.46 -1.18
CA LEU A 95 -19.46 -12.45 -0.17
C LEU A 95 -19.84 -12.06 1.27
N LYS A 96 -20.04 -10.77 1.57
CA LYS A 96 -20.54 -10.29 2.88
C LYS A 96 -22.06 -10.47 2.99
N GLU A 97 -22.78 -10.16 1.92
CA GLU A 97 -24.24 -10.26 1.87
C GLU A 97 -24.70 -11.72 1.78
N HIS A 98 -23.90 -12.59 1.13
CA HIS A 98 -24.18 -13.99 0.84
C HIS A 98 -23.17 -14.94 1.49
N PRO A 99 -23.37 -15.30 2.78
CA PRO A 99 -22.48 -16.25 3.48
C PRO A 99 -22.41 -17.64 2.83
N GLU A 100 -23.47 -18.04 2.09
CA GLU A 100 -23.58 -19.33 1.36
C GLU A 100 -22.69 -19.39 0.12
N LEU A 101 -22.02 -18.30 -0.28
CA LEU A 101 -21.06 -18.31 -1.38
C LEU A 101 -19.64 -18.60 -0.91
N SER A 102 -18.92 -19.43 -1.64
CA SER A 102 -17.49 -19.64 -1.44
C SER A 102 -16.67 -18.51 -2.03
N VAL A 103 -15.54 -18.20 -1.39
CA VAL A 103 -14.59 -17.19 -1.87
C VAL A 103 -13.82 -17.76 -3.05
N THR A 104 -13.82 -17.03 -4.16
CA THR A 104 -12.95 -17.26 -5.33
C THR A 104 -12.17 -15.99 -5.64
N TYR A 105 -11.26 -16.07 -6.62
CA TYR A 105 -10.48 -14.92 -7.09
C TYR A 105 -10.11 -15.07 -8.56
N VAL A 106 -9.88 -13.92 -9.20
CA VAL A 106 -9.38 -13.84 -10.57
C VAL A 106 -7.85 -13.94 -10.57
N THR A 107 -7.29 -14.76 -11.43
CA THR A 107 -5.83 -14.78 -11.68
C THR A 107 -5.57 -14.06 -13.00
N ALA A 108 -4.87 -12.93 -12.94
CA ALA A 108 -4.49 -12.15 -14.10
C ALA A 108 -3.01 -12.38 -14.46
N LYS A 109 -2.74 -12.57 -15.75
CA LYS A 109 -1.38 -12.70 -16.29
C LYS A 109 -0.67 -11.35 -16.26
N PRO A 110 0.60 -11.24 -15.86
CA PRO A 110 1.34 -9.97 -15.83
C PRO A 110 1.44 -9.32 -17.21
N ARG A 111 1.11 -8.02 -17.29
CA ARG A 111 1.18 -7.21 -18.52
C ARG A 111 2.01 -5.95 -18.29
N MET A 112 3.34 -6.09 -18.16
CA MET A 112 4.23 -4.98 -17.75
C MET A 112 4.14 -3.75 -18.64
N ALA A 113 4.02 -3.91 -19.97
CA ALA A 113 3.85 -2.78 -20.89
C ALA A 113 2.58 -1.96 -20.60
N LEU A 114 1.49 -2.65 -20.23
CA LEU A 114 0.25 -2.00 -19.83
C LEU A 114 0.42 -1.24 -18.52
N TYR A 115 1.09 -1.83 -17.53
CA TYR A 115 1.34 -1.18 -16.25
C TYR A 115 2.21 0.07 -16.39
N MET A 116 3.22 0.02 -17.27
CA MET A 116 4.02 1.20 -17.63
C MET A 116 3.17 2.30 -18.27
N LYS A 117 2.24 1.95 -19.17
CA LYS A 117 1.31 2.91 -19.77
C LYS A 117 0.46 3.63 -18.70
N TYR A 118 -0.13 2.89 -17.77
CA TYR A 118 -0.91 3.49 -16.67
C TYR A 118 -0.03 4.35 -15.74
N SER A 119 1.17 3.88 -15.42
CA SER A 119 2.13 4.66 -14.63
C SER A 119 2.49 5.98 -15.29
N THR A 120 2.76 5.99 -16.59
CA THR A 120 3.04 7.21 -17.36
C THR A 120 1.83 8.15 -17.38
N GLN A 121 0.62 7.63 -17.61
CA GLN A 121 -0.60 8.43 -17.57
C GLN A 121 -0.79 9.10 -16.19
N ILE A 122 -0.54 8.38 -15.10
CA ILE A 122 -0.65 8.92 -13.75
C ILE A 122 0.45 9.96 -13.49
N TYR A 123 1.67 9.73 -13.96
CA TYR A 123 2.75 10.71 -13.89
C TYR A 123 2.39 12.00 -14.64
N ASP A 124 1.77 11.92 -15.82
CA ASP A 124 1.29 13.06 -16.59
C ASP A 124 0.21 13.87 -15.84
N ILE A 125 -0.61 13.21 -15.00
CA ILE A 125 -1.55 13.90 -14.11
C ILE A 125 -0.79 14.69 -13.04
N TYR A 126 0.24 14.12 -12.42
CA TYR A 126 1.06 14.80 -11.42
C TYR A 126 1.79 16.01 -12.01
N LEU A 127 2.26 15.92 -13.27
CA LEU A 127 2.92 17.04 -13.98
C LEU A 127 2.03 18.28 -14.16
N ARG A 128 0.72 18.17 -14.03
CA ARG A 128 -0.19 19.34 -14.04
C ARG A 128 -0.07 20.19 -12.78
N TYR A 129 0.49 19.62 -11.72
CA TYR A 129 0.60 20.23 -10.40
C TYR A 129 2.02 20.56 -10.00
N ILE A 130 2.95 19.67 -10.28
CA ILE A 130 4.33 19.72 -9.81
C ILE A 130 5.27 19.64 -11.02
N ALA A 131 6.30 20.48 -11.05
CA ALA A 131 7.32 20.46 -12.09
C ALA A 131 8.17 19.17 -11.99
N PRO A 132 8.67 18.64 -13.12
CA PRO A 132 9.42 17.39 -13.14
C PRO A 132 10.71 17.42 -12.31
N GLU A 133 11.35 18.57 -12.12
CA GLU A 133 12.54 18.77 -11.29
C GLU A 133 12.27 18.57 -9.78
N ASP A 134 11.02 18.77 -9.34
CA ASP A 134 10.59 18.58 -7.96
C ASP A 134 9.94 17.19 -7.73
N MET A 135 10.02 16.32 -8.74
CA MET A 135 9.53 14.96 -8.68
C MET A 135 10.67 13.94 -8.79
N HIS A 136 10.61 12.90 -7.96
CA HIS A 136 11.50 11.74 -8.04
C HIS A 136 10.68 10.45 -8.18
N VAL A 137 10.72 9.84 -9.36
CA VAL A 137 10.10 8.55 -9.63
C VAL A 137 10.90 7.46 -8.90
N TYR A 138 10.34 6.96 -7.80
CA TYR A 138 10.98 5.93 -6.98
C TYR A 138 10.73 4.52 -7.54
N SER A 139 9.52 4.27 -8.02
CA SER A 139 9.11 3.02 -8.65
C SER A 139 7.98 3.27 -9.66
N ILE A 140 7.49 2.21 -10.29
CA ILE A 140 6.37 2.28 -11.24
C ILE A 140 5.06 2.81 -10.61
N ASP A 141 4.94 2.72 -9.29
CA ASP A 141 3.74 3.06 -8.53
C ASP A 141 3.98 4.07 -7.39
N GLU A 142 5.22 4.58 -7.26
CA GLU A 142 5.61 5.51 -6.20
C GLU A 142 6.40 6.70 -6.76
N VAL A 143 5.96 7.93 -6.44
CA VAL A 143 6.62 9.18 -6.83
C VAL A 143 6.78 10.08 -5.62
N PHE A 144 8.00 10.49 -5.29
CA PHE A 144 8.25 11.56 -4.30
C PHE A 144 8.11 12.93 -4.97
N MET A 145 7.52 13.88 -4.27
CA MET A 145 7.30 15.24 -4.72
C MET A 145 7.66 16.23 -3.61
N ASP A 146 8.54 17.20 -3.90
CA ASP A 146 8.67 18.36 -3.03
C ASP A 146 7.56 19.36 -3.37
N VAL A 147 6.60 19.47 -2.48
CA VAL A 147 5.43 20.34 -2.65
C VAL A 147 5.58 21.70 -1.96
N THR A 148 6.71 21.97 -1.31
CA THR A 148 6.94 23.15 -0.45
C THR A 148 6.63 24.47 -1.15
N HIS A 149 7.13 24.66 -2.35
CA HIS A 149 6.95 25.90 -3.10
C HIS A 149 5.57 26.04 -3.74
N TYR A 150 4.84 24.94 -3.89
CA TYR A 150 3.53 24.89 -4.55
C TYR A 150 2.38 25.25 -3.62
N LEU A 151 2.53 25.08 -2.29
CA LEU A 151 1.47 25.31 -1.31
C LEU A 151 0.96 26.74 -1.35
N ASN A 152 1.85 27.73 -1.45
CA ASN A 152 1.49 29.13 -1.59
C ASN A 152 0.83 29.43 -2.95
N THR A 153 1.32 28.84 -4.02
CA THR A 153 0.80 29.04 -5.37
C THR A 153 -0.63 28.52 -5.52
N TYR A 154 -0.91 27.36 -4.92
CA TYR A 154 -2.25 26.76 -4.95
C TYR A 154 -3.15 27.22 -3.81
N HIS A 155 -2.63 27.97 -2.82
CA HIS A 155 -3.34 28.33 -1.59
C HIS A 155 -3.93 27.10 -0.88
N MET A 156 -3.14 26.02 -0.81
CA MET A 156 -3.53 24.72 -0.24
C MET A 156 -2.49 24.25 0.77
N THR A 157 -2.95 23.46 1.73
CA THR A 157 -2.07 22.63 2.56
C THR A 157 -1.52 21.46 1.73
N ALA A 158 -0.42 20.85 2.16
CA ALA A 158 0.14 19.66 1.51
C ALA A 158 -0.89 18.53 1.40
N LYS A 159 -1.74 18.37 2.42
CA LYS A 159 -2.82 17.37 2.45
C LYS A 159 -3.90 17.65 1.41
N GLU A 160 -4.34 18.88 1.28
CA GLU A 160 -5.34 19.28 0.28
C GLU A 160 -4.81 19.09 -1.14
N LEU A 161 -3.55 19.47 -1.39
CA LEU A 161 -2.91 19.28 -2.69
C LEU A 161 -2.75 17.80 -3.03
N ALA A 162 -2.27 16.98 -2.10
CA ALA A 162 -2.16 15.54 -2.28
C ALA A 162 -3.53 14.88 -2.50
N SER A 163 -4.56 15.27 -1.75
CA SER A 163 -5.92 14.78 -1.92
C SER A 163 -6.46 15.09 -3.32
N ARG A 164 -6.25 16.31 -3.81
CA ARG A 164 -6.67 16.74 -5.15
C ARG A 164 -6.01 15.91 -6.24
N MET A 165 -4.69 15.73 -6.17
CA MET A 165 -3.95 14.90 -7.13
C MET A 165 -4.45 13.45 -7.14
N ILE A 166 -4.70 12.87 -5.96
CA ILE A 166 -5.24 11.49 -5.83
C ILE A 166 -6.63 11.39 -6.43
N LEU A 167 -7.49 12.38 -6.23
CA LEU A 167 -8.84 12.40 -6.79
C LEU A 167 -8.82 12.49 -8.32
N ASP A 168 -7.95 13.30 -8.90
CA ASP A 168 -7.80 13.39 -10.36
C ASP A 168 -7.28 12.06 -10.94
N VAL A 169 -6.31 11.42 -10.28
CA VAL A 169 -5.85 10.07 -10.67
C VAL A 169 -7.01 9.07 -10.63
N MET A 170 -7.81 9.09 -9.57
CA MET A 170 -8.96 8.20 -9.45
C MET A 170 -10.02 8.47 -10.51
N GLN A 171 -10.32 9.73 -10.81
CA GLN A 171 -11.30 10.10 -11.82
C GLN A 171 -10.88 9.68 -13.23
N GLU A 172 -9.60 9.87 -13.58
CA GLU A 172 -9.12 9.60 -14.94
C GLU A 172 -8.74 8.14 -15.17
N THR A 173 -8.29 7.44 -14.13
CA THR A 173 -7.79 6.05 -14.27
C THR A 173 -8.61 5.02 -13.53
N GLY A 174 -9.46 5.44 -12.59
CA GLY A 174 -10.18 4.55 -11.68
C GLY A 174 -9.27 3.84 -10.66
N ILE A 175 -8.02 4.30 -10.50
CA ILE A 175 -7.05 3.73 -9.57
C ILE A 175 -6.93 4.64 -8.36
N THR A 176 -7.09 4.09 -7.16
CA THR A 176 -6.92 4.82 -5.91
C THR A 176 -5.46 4.86 -5.48
N ALA A 177 -5.08 5.96 -4.82
CA ALA A 177 -3.79 6.11 -4.19
C ALA A 177 -3.91 6.40 -2.70
N THR A 178 -2.81 6.22 -1.99
CA THR A 178 -2.62 6.61 -0.59
C THR A 178 -1.41 7.54 -0.56
N ALA A 179 -1.39 8.56 0.29
CA ALA A 179 -0.22 9.42 0.40
C ALA A 179 0.34 9.47 1.82
N GLY A 180 1.65 9.64 1.90
CA GLY A 180 2.37 10.09 3.07
C GLY A 180 2.87 11.51 2.85
N ILE A 181 2.85 12.33 3.89
CA ILE A 181 3.40 13.68 3.91
C ILE A 181 4.39 13.75 5.08
N GLY A 182 5.55 14.32 4.84
CA GLY A 182 6.58 14.46 5.86
C GLY A 182 7.42 15.71 5.66
N THR A 183 8.10 16.14 6.72
CA THR A 183 9.06 17.25 6.69
C THR A 183 10.40 16.86 6.05
N ASN A 184 10.52 15.63 5.61
CA ASN A 184 11.60 15.10 4.80
C ASN A 184 11.17 13.78 4.16
N LEU A 185 11.93 13.33 3.16
CA LEU A 185 11.68 12.13 2.37
C LEU A 185 11.50 10.86 3.23
N TYR A 186 12.28 10.70 4.31
CA TYR A 186 12.14 9.53 5.19
C TYR A 186 10.80 9.53 5.93
N LEU A 187 10.43 10.67 6.55
CA LEU A 187 9.16 10.79 7.26
C LEU A 187 7.96 10.65 6.34
N CYS A 188 8.06 11.21 5.13
CA CYS A 188 7.08 11.05 4.06
C CYS A 188 6.86 9.55 3.74
N LYS A 189 7.94 8.80 3.50
CA LYS A 189 7.87 7.36 3.19
C LYS A 189 7.32 6.54 4.36
N VAL A 190 7.74 6.83 5.58
CA VAL A 190 7.27 6.13 6.79
C VAL A 190 5.82 6.48 7.11
N ALA A 191 5.39 7.74 6.91
CA ALA A 191 4.00 8.14 7.02
C ALA A 191 3.12 7.28 6.10
N MET A 192 3.53 7.13 4.87
CA MET A 192 2.82 6.34 3.87
C MET A 192 2.85 4.83 4.17
N ASP A 193 4.01 4.27 4.48
CA ASP A 193 4.17 2.81 4.63
C ASP A 193 3.55 2.26 5.91
N ILE A 194 3.55 3.03 7.01
CA ILE A 194 3.07 2.57 8.30
C ILE A 194 1.77 3.26 8.69
N VAL A 195 1.75 4.60 8.74
CA VAL A 195 0.62 5.34 9.35
C VAL A 195 -0.59 5.36 8.44
N ALA A 196 -0.43 5.67 7.15
CA ALA A 196 -1.55 5.81 6.21
C ALA A 196 -2.36 4.51 6.03
N LYS A 197 -1.77 3.35 6.28
CA LYS A 197 -2.47 2.06 6.23
C LYS A 197 -3.54 1.93 7.33
N HIS A 198 -3.35 2.64 8.44
CA HIS A 198 -4.23 2.60 9.62
C HIS A 198 -5.14 3.82 9.74
N VAL A 199 -4.96 4.84 8.89
CA VAL A 199 -5.85 6.01 8.82
C VAL A 199 -7.17 5.62 8.16
N ALA A 200 -8.29 6.04 8.74
CA ALA A 200 -9.59 5.91 8.09
C ALA A 200 -9.61 6.72 6.78
N PRO A 201 -10.25 6.21 5.72
CA PRO A 201 -10.42 7.00 4.51
C PRO A 201 -11.29 8.22 4.79
N ASP A 202 -11.04 9.31 4.06
CA ASP A 202 -11.94 10.47 4.06
C ASP A 202 -13.25 10.17 3.31
N ALA A 203 -14.12 11.18 3.16
CA ALA A 203 -15.39 11.05 2.47
C ALA A 203 -15.25 10.61 0.99
N ASN A 204 -14.08 10.81 0.39
CA ASN A 204 -13.75 10.43 -0.98
C ASN A 204 -12.98 9.10 -1.08
N GLY A 205 -12.78 8.39 0.04
CA GLY A 205 -12.03 7.14 0.08
C GLY A 205 -10.51 7.32 0.11
N VAL A 206 -9.99 8.55 0.18
CA VAL A 206 -8.57 8.89 0.19
C VAL A 206 -7.98 8.70 1.59
N ARG A 207 -6.77 8.14 1.66
CA ARG A 207 -6.02 7.96 2.91
C ARG A 207 -4.72 8.74 2.83
N ILE A 208 -4.55 9.70 3.73
CA ILE A 208 -3.33 10.51 3.83
C ILE A 208 -2.86 10.51 5.27
N ALA A 209 -1.57 10.28 5.49
CA ALA A 209 -0.92 10.42 6.79
C ALA A 209 0.16 11.49 6.73
N GLU A 210 0.31 12.22 7.83
CA GLU A 210 1.31 13.27 7.98
C GLU A 210 2.21 12.97 9.17
N LEU A 211 3.52 13.14 9.00
CA LEU A 211 4.51 13.01 10.06
C LEU A 211 5.51 14.17 10.03
N ASP A 212 5.65 14.80 11.19
CA ASP A 212 6.84 15.56 11.54
C ASP A 212 7.69 14.76 12.54
N GLU A 213 8.82 15.30 12.95
CA GLU A 213 9.75 14.64 13.89
C GLU A 213 9.09 14.33 15.24
N MET A 214 8.19 15.17 15.72
CA MET A 214 7.55 15.00 17.02
C MET A 214 6.44 13.96 16.97
N THR A 215 5.62 13.96 15.93
CA THR A 215 4.59 12.95 15.71
C THR A 215 5.21 11.58 15.40
N TYR A 216 6.30 11.54 14.64
CA TYR A 216 7.10 10.32 14.44
C TYR A 216 7.56 9.73 15.77
N ARG A 217 8.14 10.54 16.67
CA ARG A 217 8.56 10.09 17.99
C ARG A 217 7.41 9.51 18.80
N LYS A 218 6.29 10.23 18.85
CA LYS A 218 5.10 9.82 19.61
C LYS A 218 4.48 8.52 19.09
N LEU A 219 4.36 8.38 17.79
CA LEU A 219 3.60 7.29 17.17
C LEU A 219 4.47 6.07 16.88
N LEU A 220 5.73 6.26 16.49
CA LEU A 220 6.52 5.21 15.86
C LEU A 220 7.81 4.82 16.59
N TRP A 221 8.25 5.58 17.61
CA TRP A 221 9.44 5.17 18.36
C TRP A 221 9.30 3.84 19.08
N SER A 222 8.10 3.45 19.47
CA SER A 222 7.80 2.13 20.07
C SER A 222 7.26 1.10 19.09
N HIS A 223 7.06 1.46 17.82
CA HIS A 223 6.49 0.57 16.80
C HIS A 223 7.36 -0.66 16.55
N ARG A 224 6.72 -1.78 16.31
CA ARG A 224 7.33 -3.08 15.96
C ARG A 224 6.48 -3.75 14.88
N PRO A 225 7.13 -4.54 14.02
CA PRO A 225 8.56 -4.86 13.94
C PRO A 225 9.38 -3.73 13.27
N LEU A 226 10.71 -3.73 13.47
CA LEU A 226 11.59 -2.78 12.81
C LEU A 226 11.60 -2.92 11.28
N THR A 227 11.24 -4.08 10.75
CA THR A 227 11.15 -4.35 9.31
C THR A 227 10.02 -3.60 8.60
N ASP A 228 9.11 -2.96 9.33
CA ASP A 228 8.10 -2.10 8.74
C ASP A 228 8.68 -0.75 8.28
N PHE A 229 9.83 -0.38 8.86
CA PHE A 229 10.50 0.88 8.50
C PHE A 229 11.30 0.75 7.22
N TRP A 230 11.20 1.77 6.40
CA TRP A 230 11.92 1.84 5.14
C TRP A 230 13.41 1.54 5.29
N ARG A 231 13.94 0.68 4.42
CA ARG A 231 15.34 0.19 4.40
C ARG A 231 15.78 -0.66 5.58
N VAL A 232 14.86 -1.06 6.47
CA VAL A 232 15.18 -2.02 7.53
C VAL A 232 14.72 -3.42 7.12
N GLY A 233 15.64 -4.21 6.60
CA GLY A 233 15.38 -5.61 6.26
C GLY A 233 15.60 -6.57 7.44
N PRO A 234 15.24 -7.87 7.30
CA PRO A 234 15.41 -8.88 8.35
C PRO A 234 16.85 -9.01 8.86
N GLY A 235 17.82 -8.79 7.99
CA GLY A 235 19.25 -8.83 8.37
C GLY A 235 19.64 -7.72 9.35
N TYR A 236 19.18 -6.48 9.09
CA TYR A 236 19.39 -5.35 10.01
C TYR A 236 18.61 -5.56 11.31
N GLN A 237 17.35 -5.97 11.24
CA GLN A 237 16.57 -6.26 12.44
C GLN A 237 17.25 -7.29 13.33
N LYS A 238 17.78 -8.39 12.76
CA LYS A 238 18.51 -9.42 13.52
C LYS A 238 19.75 -8.86 14.24
N LYS A 239 20.56 -8.05 13.54
CA LYS A 239 21.75 -7.42 14.13
C LYS A 239 21.39 -6.45 15.26
N LEU A 240 20.37 -5.61 15.05
CA LEU A 240 19.88 -4.67 16.05
C LEU A 240 19.35 -5.40 17.30
N TRP A 241 18.62 -6.50 17.12
CA TRP A 241 18.12 -7.31 18.23
C TRP A 241 19.23 -7.96 19.04
N GLN A 242 20.31 -8.41 18.39
CA GLN A 242 21.50 -8.93 19.07
C GLN A 242 22.20 -7.87 19.92
N ALA A 243 22.12 -6.59 19.52
CA ALA A 243 22.60 -5.44 20.27
C ALA A 243 21.58 -4.91 21.31
N GLY A 244 20.44 -5.59 21.52
CA GLY A 244 19.39 -5.17 22.44
C GLY A 244 18.45 -4.07 21.92
N LEU A 245 18.64 -3.61 20.67
CA LEU A 245 17.85 -2.54 20.05
C LEU A 245 16.64 -3.12 19.32
N ARG A 246 15.45 -2.83 19.83
CA ARG A 246 14.19 -3.43 19.33
C ARG A 246 13.22 -2.45 18.69
N THR A 247 13.47 -1.15 18.86
CA THR A 247 12.60 -0.07 18.39
C THR A 247 13.44 1.07 17.83
N MET A 248 12.82 1.96 17.04
CA MET A 248 13.50 3.19 16.57
C MET A 248 13.87 4.11 17.72
N GLY A 249 13.08 4.12 18.80
CA GLY A 249 13.39 4.84 20.03
C GLY A 249 14.63 4.31 20.74
N ASP A 250 14.88 2.98 20.72
CA ASP A 250 16.11 2.40 21.26
C ASP A 250 17.33 2.84 20.45
N ILE A 251 17.22 2.80 19.11
CA ILE A 251 18.28 3.25 18.19
C ILE A 251 18.60 4.73 18.41
N ALA A 252 17.55 5.57 18.49
CA ALA A 252 17.71 7.00 18.69
C ALA A 252 18.38 7.34 20.06
N ARG A 253 17.99 6.64 21.12
CA ARG A 253 18.65 6.80 22.45
C ARG A 253 20.10 6.33 22.42
N CYS A 254 20.35 5.20 21.77
CA CYS A 254 21.68 4.65 21.60
C CYS A 254 22.59 5.64 20.86
N SER A 255 22.11 6.33 19.83
CA SER A 255 22.90 7.31 19.05
C SER A 255 23.37 8.54 19.87
N LEU A 256 22.80 8.76 21.04
CA LEU A 256 23.23 9.83 21.98
C LEU A 256 24.31 9.39 22.94
N GLY A 257 24.64 8.10 22.97
CA GLY A 257 25.71 7.53 23.79
C GLY A 257 27.12 7.90 23.32
N LYS A 258 28.12 7.58 24.12
CA LYS A 258 29.56 7.77 23.75
C LYS A 258 29.93 6.76 22.67
N SER A 259 30.88 7.13 21.79
CA SER A 259 31.35 6.31 20.66
C SER A 259 31.96 4.94 21.03
N GLY A 260 32.15 4.62 22.29
CA GLY A 260 32.61 3.31 22.78
C GLY A 260 31.48 2.42 23.33
N GLU A 261 30.22 2.86 23.26
CA GLU A 261 29.02 2.14 23.75
C GLU A 261 28.27 1.39 22.63
N PHE A 262 28.84 1.37 21.40
CA PHE A 262 28.25 0.75 20.20
C PHE A 262 29.09 -0.41 19.68
#